data_ee603af95a47f462ed1095adecba7fc2
#
_entry.id   ee603af95a47f462ed1095adecba7fc2
#
_cell.length_a   1.000
_cell.length_b   1.000
_cell.length_c   1.000
_cell.angle_alpha   90.00
_cell.angle_beta   90.00
_cell.angle_gamma   90.00
#
_symmetry.space_group_name_H-M   'P 1'
#
loop_
_entity.id
_entity.type
_entity.pdbx_description
1 polymer ?
#
loop_
_entity_poly.entity_id
_entity_poly.type
_entity_poly.pdbx_seq_one_letter_code
_entity_poly.pdbx_strand_id
1 'polypeptide(L)'
;MAVLDHKGDKLDIRIMKQVPKVIFGRGSFKKLPEVLSDYRSDGYIIFFVDHAHKKTGIVDQIPAEKDDLVFVIDTTSHEPKTDQVDELRDGILKTKKGNLPALIIGIGGGRAMDISKAVSIMLTNEGSSKLYQGWDLVKNAPIRKMGIPTLSGAGTEASRTTVLSAVDKKYGINSDQSMFDIVMMDPDLLDNVPEGQKFFTGMDCFIHGVEASEGSYINTFGSAYAKQSIELCTKVFMKQGGTNDDLMVASFLGGASVTNSEAGVVHAMSYGISLVLGYRHGLANCIVFRQLEEFYPKHVPVFFKMLELNNIKLPDGVTKKVNKEEMAVMTKMTYRMARPLTSALGENWKDILTEEKIAQLDLDKSLDA
;
A
#
# COMPACT_ATOMS: atom_id res chain seq x y z
N MET A 1 -3.94 -24.44 -4.20
CA MET A 1 -2.70 -24.71 -4.94
C MET A 1 -1.59 -24.04 -4.16
N ALA A 2 -0.70 -24.78 -3.51
CA ALA A 2 0.36 -24.19 -2.73
C ALA A 2 1.19 -23.29 -3.63
N VAL A 3 1.29 -22.03 -3.27
CA VAL A 3 2.32 -21.15 -3.82
C VAL A 3 3.61 -21.88 -3.57
N LEU A 4 4.34 -22.19 -4.63
CA LEU A 4 5.59 -22.89 -4.56
C LEU A 4 6.45 -22.19 -3.51
N ASP A 5 6.78 -22.97 -2.51
CA ASP A 5 7.64 -22.55 -1.43
C ASP A 5 8.95 -22.06 -2.02
N HIS A 6 9.38 -20.87 -1.62
CA HIS A 6 10.63 -20.27 -2.07
C HIS A 6 11.87 -20.97 -1.49
N LYS A 7 11.72 -22.15 -0.95
CA LYS A 7 12.79 -23.00 -0.41
C LYS A 7 13.55 -23.73 -1.51
N GLY A 8 14.02 -23.00 -2.53
CA GLY A 8 14.98 -23.58 -3.48
C GLY A 8 14.44 -24.66 -4.39
N ASP A 9 13.13 -24.71 -4.62
CA ASP A 9 12.56 -25.61 -5.60
C ASP A 9 13.13 -25.27 -6.98
N LYS A 10 13.75 -26.26 -7.59
CA LYS A 10 14.44 -26.17 -8.90
C LYS A 10 13.51 -25.86 -10.08
N LEU A 11 12.21 -25.73 -9.81
CA LEU A 11 11.21 -25.35 -10.80
C LEU A 11 10.99 -23.85 -10.72
N ASP A 12 11.54 -23.10 -11.65
CA ASP A 12 11.36 -21.65 -11.84
C ASP A 12 9.93 -21.25 -12.27
N ILE A 13 8.92 -21.95 -11.74
CA ILE A 13 7.52 -21.65 -12.01
C ILE A 13 7.06 -20.57 -11.03
N ARG A 14 6.70 -19.41 -11.57
CA ARG A 14 6.11 -18.30 -10.81
C ARG A 14 4.69 -18.06 -11.29
N ILE A 15 3.76 -17.87 -10.35
CA ILE A 15 2.39 -17.42 -10.67
C ILE A 15 2.42 -15.91 -10.74
N MET A 16 2.14 -15.37 -11.92
CA MET A 16 1.97 -13.95 -12.10
C MET A 16 0.64 -13.51 -11.48
N LYS A 17 0.67 -12.47 -10.67
CA LYS A 17 -0.49 -11.88 -9.99
C LYS A 17 -0.75 -10.50 -10.56
N GLN A 18 -2.00 -10.27 -10.96
CA GLN A 18 -2.41 -8.99 -11.53
C GLN A 18 -3.88 -8.72 -11.27
N VAL A 19 -4.26 -7.44 -11.32
CA VAL A 19 -5.66 -7.02 -11.33
C VAL A 19 -6.29 -7.45 -12.66
N PRO A 20 -7.44 -8.16 -12.63
CA PRO A 20 -8.04 -8.68 -13.87
C PRO A 20 -8.56 -7.59 -14.82
N LYS A 21 -9.09 -6.47 -14.28
CA LYS A 21 -9.66 -5.39 -15.09
C LYS A 21 -9.15 -4.03 -14.59
N VAL A 22 -8.49 -3.30 -15.47
CA VAL A 22 -8.02 -1.92 -15.19
C VAL A 22 -8.70 -0.97 -16.18
N ILE A 23 -9.35 0.06 -15.64
CA ILE A 23 -9.96 1.17 -16.38
C ILE A 23 -9.06 2.37 -16.11
N PHE A 24 -8.43 2.93 -17.15
CA PHE A 24 -7.49 4.04 -17.02
C PHE A 24 -7.80 5.16 -17.99
N GLY A 25 -7.80 6.38 -17.47
CA GLY A 25 -7.86 7.60 -18.26
C GLY A 25 -8.56 8.74 -17.54
N ARG A 26 -8.25 9.97 -17.96
CA ARG A 26 -8.83 11.19 -17.41
C ARG A 26 -10.34 11.22 -17.62
N GLY A 27 -11.08 11.60 -16.58
CA GLY A 27 -12.53 11.61 -16.57
C GLY A 27 -13.19 10.23 -16.44
N SER A 28 -12.43 9.15 -16.24
CA SER A 28 -13.01 7.80 -16.07
C SER A 28 -13.92 7.71 -14.86
N PHE A 29 -13.67 8.47 -13.79
CA PHE A 29 -14.55 8.51 -12.62
C PHE A 29 -15.98 8.94 -12.94
N LYS A 30 -16.15 9.85 -13.92
CA LYS A 30 -17.48 10.28 -14.39
C LYS A 30 -18.25 9.16 -15.11
N LYS A 31 -17.54 8.11 -15.54
CA LYS A 31 -18.10 6.92 -16.17
C LYS A 31 -18.45 5.80 -15.14
N LEU A 32 -18.24 6.07 -13.86
CA LEU A 32 -18.56 5.10 -12.81
C LEU A 32 -20.00 4.58 -12.88
N PRO A 33 -21.05 5.40 -13.12
CA PRO A 33 -22.43 4.90 -13.26
C PRO A 33 -22.57 3.84 -14.37
N GLU A 34 -21.92 4.05 -15.51
CA GLU A 34 -21.94 3.11 -16.64
C GLU A 34 -21.26 1.79 -16.28
N VAL A 35 -20.11 1.86 -15.58
CA VAL A 35 -19.37 0.68 -15.12
C VAL A 35 -20.18 -0.11 -14.08
N LEU A 36 -20.93 0.57 -13.21
CA LEU A 36 -21.70 -0.07 -12.15
C LEU A 36 -22.97 -0.77 -12.68
N SER A 37 -23.46 -0.38 -13.85
CA SER A 37 -24.65 -1.01 -14.43
C SER A 37 -24.51 -2.53 -14.58
N ASP A 38 -23.30 -3.01 -14.86
CA ASP A 38 -22.99 -4.44 -14.99
C ASP A 38 -23.18 -5.25 -13.67
N TYR A 39 -23.20 -4.55 -12.53
CA TYR A 39 -23.26 -5.17 -11.19
C TYR A 39 -24.57 -4.93 -10.45
N ARG A 40 -25.38 -3.99 -10.91
CA ARG A 40 -26.63 -3.58 -10.26
C ARG A 40 -27.68 -4.69 -10.19
N SER A 41 -27.71 -5.58 -11.20
CA SER A 41 -28.63 -6.74 -11.20
C SER A 41 -28.33 -7.75 -10.10
N ASP A 42 -27.10 -7.80 -9.60
CA ASP A 42 -26.64 -8.81 -8.65
C ASP A 42 -26.89 -8.39 -7.18
N GLY A 43 -27.23 -7.10 -6.94
CA GLY A 43 -27.54 -6.60 -5.60
C GLY A 43 -27.06 -5.18 -5.34
N TYR A 44 -27.08 -4.79 -4.07
CA TYR A 44 -26.64 -3.46 -3.64
C TYR A 44 -25.11 -3.33 -3.66
N ILE A 45 -24.64 -2.09 -3.69
CA ILE A 45 -23.22 -1.74 -3.72
C ILE A 45 -22.82 -1.05 -2.42
N ILE A 46 -21.59 -1.28 -1.95
CA ILE A 46 -21.04 -0.58 -0.80
C ILE A 46 -19.88 0.32 -1.28
N PHE A 47 -19.90 1.58 -0.85
CA PHE A 47 -18.86 2.55 -1.10
C PHE A 47 -18.15 2.89 0.21
N PHE A 48 -16.84 2.68 0.26
CA PHE A 48 -15.95 3.19 1.29
C PHE A 48 -15.18 4.37 0.73
N VAL A 49 -15.39 5.56 1.27
CA VAL A 49 -14.84 6.80 0.73
C VAL A 49 -13.98 7.49 1.77
N ASP A 50 -12.80 7.93 1.37
CA ASP A 50 -11.93 8.72 2.24
C ASP A 50 -12.62 10.03 2.64
N HIS A 51 -12.63 10.34 3.93
CA HIS A 51 -13.20 11.57 4.49
C HIS A 51 -12.67 12.86 3.84
N ALA A 52 -11.43 12.88 3.36
CA ALA A 52 -10.87 14.04 2.65
C ALA A 52 -11.76 14.46 1.46
N HIS A 53 -12.49 13.52 0.88
CA HIS A 53 -13.34 13.76 -0.28
C HIS A 53 -14.68 14.44 0.00
N LYS A 54 -15.01 14.70 1.26
CA LYS A 54 -16.08 15.67 1.60
C LYS A 54 -15.75 17.08 1.12
N LYS A 55 -14.46 17.45 1.15
CA LYS A 55 -14.02 18.78 0.73
C LYS A 55 -13.80 18.90 -0.78
N THR A 56 -13.52 17.81 -1.48
CA THR A 56 -13.29 17.81 -2.92
C THR A 56 -14.56 17.61 -3.74
N GLY A 57 -15.70 17.33 -3.08
CA GLY A 57 -16.99 17.08 -3.74
C GLY A 57 -17.10 15.69 -4.39
N ILE A 58 -16.13 14.79 -4.22
CA ILE A 58 -16.18 13.43 -4.75
C ILE A 58 -17.30 12.63 -4.08
N VAL A 59 -17.53 12.85 -2.77
CA VAL A 59 -18.63 12.17 -2.05
C VAL A 59 -19.98 12.44 -2.71
N ASP A 60 -20.22 13.67 -3.16
CA ASP A 60 -21.50 14.07 -3.78
C ASP A 60 -21.65 13.54 -5.23
N GLN A 61 -20.56 13.08 -5.82
CA GLN A 61 -20.55 12.51 -7.17
C GLN A 61 -20.69 10.97 -7.19
N ILE A 62 -20.78 10.34 -6.01
CA ILE A 62 -20.96 8.88 -5.92
C ILE A 62 -22.34 8.52 -6.42
N PRO A 63 -22.46 7.63 -7.43
CA PRO A 63 -23.75 7.24 -8.00
C PRO A 63 -24.43 6.17 -7.16
N ALA A 64 -24.63 6.47 -5.87
CA ALA A 64 -25.30 5.56 -4.96
C ALA A 64 -26.82 5.53 -5.21
N GLU A 65 -27.40 4.34 -5.24
CA GLU A 65 -28.83 4.12 -5.29
C GLU A 65 -29.42 3.90 -3.88
N LYS A 66 -30.76 3.86 -3.80
CA LYS A 66 -31.49 3.81 -2.53
C LYS A 66 -31.05 2.69 -1.58
N ASP A 67 -30.69 1.54 -2.14
CA ASP A 67 -30.33 0.36 -1.36
C ASP A 67 -28.83 0.25 -1.07
N ASP A 68 -28.03 1.12 -1.66
CA ASP A 68 -26.58 1.14 -1.46
C ASP A 68 -26.21 1.64 -0.06
N LEU A 69 -24.97 1.35 0.33
CA LEU A 69 -24.37 1.86 1.56
C LEU A 69 -23.14 2.72 1.23
N VAL A 70 -23.10 3.93 1.79
CA VAL A 70 -21.94 4.83 1.64
C VAL A 70 -21.34 5.08 3.03
N PHE A 71 -20.10 4.65 3.22
CA PHE A 71 -19.33 4.88 4.43
C PHE A 71 -18.21 5.89 4.15
N VAL A 72 -18.25 7.02 4.82
CA VAL A 72 -17.17 8.01 4.77
C VAL A 72 -16.22 7.71 5.91
N ILE A 73 -15.02 7.23 5.57
CA ILE A 73 -14.03 6.73 6.51
C ILE A 73 -13.05 7.84 6.88
N ASP A 74 -12.89 8.09 8.18
CA ASP A 74 -11.82 8.96 8.67
C ASP A 74 -10.47 8.23 8.59
N THR A 75 -9.65 8.65 7.65
CA THR A 75 -8.30 8.13 7.43
C THR A 75 -7.22 9.07 7.97
N THR A 76 -7.59 10.15 8.67
CA THR A 76 -6.64 11.21 9.07
C THR A 76 -5.82 10.85 10.30
N SER A 77 -6.44 10.20 11.28
CA SER A 77 -5.87 10.00 12.61
C SER A 77 -5.15 8.69 12.81
N HIS A 78 -5.60 7.61 12.16
CA HIS A 78 -5.07 6.27 12.42
C HIS A 78 -5.01 5.39 11.18
N GLU A 79 -4.12 4.40 11.20
CA GLU A 79 -4.17 3.28 10.25
C GLU A 79 -5.48 2.49 10.44
N PRO A 80 -6.00 1.82 9.39
CA PRO A 80 -7.16 0.94 9.51
C PRO A 80 -6.96 -0.09 10.62
N LYS A 81 -7.96 -0.24 11.49
CA LYS A 81 -7.90 -1.17 12.62
C LYS A 81 -8.71 -2.42 12.35
N THR A 82 -8.26 -3.54 12.89
CA THR A 82 -9.00 -4.81 12.83
C THR A 82 -10.40 -4.67 13.43
N ASP A 83 -10.52 -4.01 14.58
CA ASP A 83 -11.81 -3.83 15.26
C ASP A 83 -12.77 -2.98 14.40
N GLN A 84 -12.28 -1.92 13.74
CA GLN A 84 -13.07 -1.11 12.82
C GLN A 84 -13.61 -1.94 11.64
N VAL A 85 -12.80 -2.85 11.08
CA VAL A 85 -13.22 -3.74 10.00
C VAL A 85 -14.32 -4.70 10.48
N ASP A 86 -14.16 -5.26 11.68
CA ASP A 86 -15.13 -6.19 12.27
C ASP A 86 -16.46 -5.47 12.57
N GLU A 87 -16.42 -4.25 13.14
CA GLU A 87 -17.60 -3.42 13.38
C GLU A 87 -18.34 -3.06 12.08
N LEU A 88 -17.61 -2.68 11.02
CA LEU A 88 -18.19 -2.39 9.71
C LEU A 88 -18.89 -3.62 9.12
N ARG A 89 -18.24 -4.79 9.14
CA ARG A 89 -18.83 -6.06 8.72
C ARG A 89 -20.14 -6.33 9.46
N ASP A 90 -20.11 -6.28 10.79
CA ASP A 90 -21.27 -6.61 11.64
C ASP A 90 -22.41 -5.63 11.41
N GLY A 91 -22.10 -4.34 11.28
CA GLY A 91 -23.08 -3.30 10.93
C GLY A 91 -23.74 -3.51 9.58
N ILE A 92 -22.96 -3.90 8.56
CA ILE A 92 -23.47 -4.21 7.22
C ILE A 92 -24.40 -5.42 7.27
N LEU A 93 -23.95 -6.53 7.88
CA LEU A 93 -24.75 -7.75 7.99
C LEU A 93 -26.07 -7.51 8.75
N LYS A 94 -26.03 -6.73 9.82
CA LYS A 94 -27.24 -6.34 10.57
C LYS A 94 -28.18 -5.49 9.72
N THR A 95 -27.68 -4.45 9.06
CA THR A 95 -28.48 -3.51 8.24
C THR A 95 -29.12 -4.21 7.06
N LYS A 96 -28.40 -5.11 6.41
CA LYS A 96 -28.85 -5.85 5.23
C LYS A 96 -29.41 -7.24 5.54
N LYS A 97 -29.65 -7.55 6.83
CA LYS A 97 -30.24 -8.82 7.31
C LYS A 97 -29.53 -10.06 6.76
N GLY A 98 -28.19 -9.99 6.68
CA GLY A 98 -27.33 -11.05 6.16
C GLY A 98 -27.18 -11.09 4.63
N ASN A 99 -27.91 -10.26 3.88
CA ASN A 99 -27.70 -10.18 2.42
C ASN A 99 -26.33 -9.59 2.11
N LEU A 100 -25.63 -10.18 1.16
CA LEU A 100 -24.30 -9.75 0.72
C LEU A 100 -24.39 -8.74 -0.44
N PRO A 101 -23.46 -7.80 -0.56
CA PRO A 101 -23.40 -6.85 -1.67
C PRO A 101 -22.93 -7.52 -2.96
N ALA A 102 -23.33 -6.99 -4.10
CA ALA A 102 -22.80 -7.37 -5.41
C ALA A 102 -21.36 -6.89 -5.62
N LEU A 103 -21.02 -5.71 -5.07
CA LEU A 103 -19.72 -5.07 -5.24
C LEU A 103 -19.38 -4.19 -4.03
N ILE A 104 -18.11 -4.15 -3.67
CA ILE A 104 -17.57 -3.21 -2.70
C ILE A 104 -16.56 -2.29 -3.40
N ILE A 105 -16.67 -0.98 -3.19
CA ILE A 105 -15.82 0.02 -3.83
C ILE A 105 -15.05 0.79 -2.78
N GLY A 106 -13.72 0.84 -2.91
CA GLY A 106 -12.84 1.69 -2.12
C GLY A 106 -12.41 2.91 -2.93
N ILE A 107 -12.75 4.12 -2.47
CA ILE A 107 -12.42 5.40 -3.11
C ILE A 107 -11.53 6.20 -2.16
N GLY A 108 -10.26 6.39 -2.50
CA GLY A 108 -9.34 7.11 -1.63
C GLY A 108 -7.89 6.70 -1.79
N GLY A 109 -7.10 7.01 -0.77
CA GLY A 109 -5.74 6.49 -0.63
C GLY A 109 -5.72 5.05 -0.09
N GLY A 110 -4.52 4.53 0.16
CA GLY A 110 -4.32 3.15 0.61
C GLY A 110 -5.22 2.72 1.76
N ARG A 111 -5.45 3.59 2.76
CA ARG A 111 -6.27 3.28 3.94
C ARG A 111 -7.74 2.97 3.62
N ALA A 112 -8.37 3.79 2.76
CA ALA A 112 -9.76 3.55 2.36
C ALA A 112 -9.88 2.28 1.51
N MET A 113 -8.90 2.04 0.64
CA MET A 113 -8.81 0.83 -0.16
C MET A 113 -8.57 -0.41 0.72
N ASP A 114 -7.70 -0.33 1.73
CA ASP A 114 -7.45 -1.44 2.65
C ASP A 114 -8.69 -1.82 3.45
N ILE A 115 -9.47 -0.84 3.94
CA ILE A 115 -10.75 -1.11 4.60
C ILE A 115 -11.71 -1.84 3.66
N SER A 116 -11.83 -1.38 2.41
CA SER A 116 -12.73 -2.01 1.43
C SER A 116 -12.33 -3.45 1.12
N LYS A 117 -11.04 -3.73 0.97
CA LYS A 117 -10.50 -5.09 0.82
C LYS A 117 -10.79 -5.95 2.03
N ALA A 118 -10.49 -5.45 3.23
CA ALA A 118 -10.68 -6.18 4.48
C ALA A 118 -12.14 -6.52 4.72
N VAL A 119 -13.06 -5.55 4.56
CA VAL A 119 -14.50 -5.79 4.71
C VAL A 119 -15.01 -6.79 3.66
N SER A 120 -14.52 -6.70 2.41
CA SER A 120 -14.84 -7.67 1.36
C SER A 120 -14.49 -9.11 1.78
N ILE A 121 -13.34 -9.31 2.40
CA ILE A 121 -12.90 -10.59 2.93
C ILE A 121 -13.80 -11.01 4.10
N MET A 122 -14.02 -10.12 5.05
CA MET A 122 -14.69 -10.45 6.31
C MET A 122 -16.19 -10.69 6.17
N LEU A 123 -16.84 -10.25 5.10
CA LEU A 123 -18.25 -10.56 4.81
C LEU A 123 -18.50 -12.04 4.44
N THR A 124 -17.45 -12.76 4.07
CA THR A 124 -17.53 -14.18 3.66
C THR A 124 -16.66 -15.11 4.51
N ASN A 125 -15.88 -14.54 5.42
CA ASN A 125 -14.97 -15.27 6.29
C ASN A 125 -15.30 -14.99 7.76
N GLU A 126 -15.40 -16.05 8.56
CA GLU A 126 -15.82 -15.98 9.95
C GLU A 126 -14.74 -15.49 10.92
N GLY A 127 -15.17 -15.00 12.07
CA GLY A 127 -14.27 -14.55 13.15
C GLY A 127 -13.81 -13.11 12.99
N SER A 128 -12.73 -12.74 13.70
CA SER A 128 -12.15 -11.40 13.63
C SER A 128 -11.13 -11.29 12.50
N SER A 129 -11.07 -10.14 11.86
CA SER A 129 -10.07 -9.81 10.83
C SER A 129 -8.62 -9.98 11.31
N LYS A 130 -8.38 -9.86 12.62
CA LYS A 130 -7.08 -10.14 13.28
C LYS A 130 -6.56 -11.56 13.01
N LEU A 131 -7.45 -12.54 12.84
CA LEU A 131 -7.10 -13.94 12.56
C LEU A 131 -6.54 -14.15 11.16
N TYR A 132 -6.81 -13.23 10.25
CA TYR A 132 -6.38 -13.30 8.85
C TYR A 132 -5.10 -12.51 8.57
N GLN A 133 -4.58 -11.78 9.56
CA GLN A 133 -3.29 -11.09 9.44
C GLN A 133 -2.15 -12.11 9.36
N GLY A 134 -1.60 -12.29 8.18
CA GLY A 134 -0.59 -13.29 7.85
C GLY A 134 -0.55 -13.56 6.36
N TRP A 135 -0.07 -14.74 5.99
CA TRP A 135 0.10 -15.14 4.60
C TRP A 135 -0.91 -16.24 4.25
N ASP A 136 -1.74 -15.98 3.23
CA ASP A 136 -2.67 -16.93 2.61
C ASP A 136 -3.64 -17.60 3.60
N LEU A 137 -4.12 -16.84 4.59
CA LEU A 137 -5.06 -17.31 5.63
C LEU A 137 -6.52 -17.15 5.24
N VAL A 138 -6.84 -16.43 4.15
CA VAL A 138 -8.22 -16.23 3.66
C VAL A 138 -8.74 -17.56 3.08
N LYS A 139 -9.88 -18.02 3.58
CA LYS A 139 -10.44 -19.34 3.28
C LYS A 139 -11.49 -19.31 2.19
N ASN A 140 -12.43 -18.36 2.30
CA ASN A 140 -13.55 -18.24 1.40
C ASN A 140 -13.33 -17.09 0.42
N ALA A 141 -13.84 -17.23 -0.80
CA ALA A 141 -13.77 -16.15 -1.79
C ALA A 141 -14.45 -14.88 -1.25
N PRO A 142 -13.78 -13.72 -1.30
CA PRO A 142 -14.35 -12.47 -0.82
C PRO A 142 -15.44 -11.95 -1.77
N ILE A 143 -16.16 -10.93 -1.31
CA ILE A 143 -17.04 -10.16 -2.18
C ILE A 143 -16.19 -9.49 -3.27
N ARG A 144 -16.73 -9.42 -4.50
CA ARG A 144 -16.11 -8.69 -5.60
C ARG A 144 -15.85 -7.24 -5.20
N LYS A 145 -14.69 -6.71 -5.58
CA LYS A 145 -14.26 -5.38 -5.13
C LYS A 145 -13.59 -4.57 -6.23
N MET A 146 -13.82 -3.25 -6.17
CA MET A 146 -13.23 -2.25 -7.07
C MET A 146 -12.42 -1.23 -6.25
N GLY A 147 -11.23 -0.89 -6.73
CA GLY A 147 -10.40 0.18 -6.19
C GLY A 147 -10.42 1.42 -7.08
N ILE A 148 -10.60 2.60 -6.48
CA ILE A 148 -10.50 3.90 -7.15
C ILE A 148 -9.49 4.75 -6.38
N PRO A 149 -8.20 4.68 -6.74
CA PRO A 149 -7.15 5.43 -6.07
C PRO A 149 -7.30 6.94 -6.34
N THR A 150 -7.16 7.73 -5.28
CA THR A 150 -7.13 9.20 -5.34
C THR A 150 -5.81 9.76 -4.83
N LEU A 151 -4.88 8.89 -4.51
CA LEU A 151 -3.47 9.14 -4.23
C LEU A 151 -2.66 8.09 -5.01
N SER A 152 -1.45 8.45 -5.39
CA SER A 152 -0.52 7.55 -6.06
C SER A 152 0.67 7.29 -5.17
N GLY A 153 0.94 6.02 -4.83
CA GLY A 153 2.07 5.69 -3.98
C GLY A 153 2.09 4.26 -3.49
N ALA A 154 1.28 3.93 -2.49
CA ALA A 154 1.32 2.60 -1.87
C ALA A 154 1.03 1.43 -2.84
N GLY A 155 0.43 1.71 -4.01
CA GLY A 155 0.09 0.68 -4.96
C GLY A 155 -0.91 -0.34 -4.42
N THR A 156 -1.69 0.05 -3.40
CA THR A 156 -2.70 -0.80 -2.77
C THR A 156 -3.72 -1.30 -3.78
N GLU A 157 -3.99 -0.52 -4.81
CA GLU A 157 -4.87 -0.87 -5.93
C GLU A 157 -4.40 -2.10 -6.70
N ALA A 158 -3.10 -2.34 -6.76
CA ALA A 158 -2.50 -3.48 -7.47
C ALA A 158 -1.90 -4.54 -6.52
N SER A 159 -1.93 -4.30 -5.22
CA SER A 159 -1.28 -5.18 -4.25
C SER A 159 -2.19 -6.30 -3.74
N ARG A 160 -1.56 -7.41 -3.32
CA ARG A 160 -2.22 -8.52 -2.62
C ARG A 160 -2.28 -8.32 -1.09
N THR A 161 -1.82 -7.17 -0.62
CA THR A 161 -1.72 -6.86 0.80
C THR A 161 -2.83 -5.89 1.21
N THR A 162 -3.37 -6.11 2.40
CA THR A 162 -4.31 -5.21 3.08
C THR A 162 -3.74 -4.95 4.47
N VAL A 163 -3.23 -3.74 4.72
CA VAL A 163 -2.53 -3.42 5.97
C VAL A 163 -3.52 -2.99 7.04
N LEU A 164 -3.51 -3.68 8.17
CA LEU A 164 -4.35 -3.39 9.32
C LEU A 164 -3.51 -3.29 10.60
N SER A 165 -3.91 -2.40 11.50
CA SER A 165 -3.35 -2.31 12.85
C SER A 165 -4.24 -3.05 13.84
N ALA A 166 -3.63 -3.85 14.71
CA ALA A 166 -4.22 -4.37 15.93
C ALA A 166 -3.51 -3.73 17.13
N VAL A 167 -3.98 -3.99 18.34
CA VAL A 167 -3.41 -3.40 19.56
C VAL A 167 -1.91 -3.68 19.70
N ASP A 168 -1.47 -4.84 19.26
CA ASP A 168 -0.11 -5.37 19.47
C ASP A 168 0.72 -5.47 18.17
N LYS A 169 0.15 -5.13 17.02
CA LYS A 169 0.84 -5.26 15.72
C LYS A 169 0.23 -4.42 14.61
N LYS A 170 1.07 -4.04 13.66
CA LYS A 170 0.69 -3.57 12.32
C LYS A 170 1.13 -4.66 11.34
N TYR A 171 0.18 -5.34 10.68
CA TYR A 171 0.50 -6.43 9.79
C TYR A 171 -0.57 -6.62 8.71
N GLY A 172 -0.16 -7.10 7.54
CA GLY A 172 -1.06 -7.29 6.41
C GLY A 172 -1.86 -8.59 6.47
N ILE A 173 -3.07 -8.55 5.91
CA ILE A 173 -3.70 -9.73 5.32
C ILE A 173 -3.08 -9.88 3.94
N ASN A 174 -2.19 -10.85 3.77
CA ASN A 174 -1.47 -11.08 2.52
C ASN A 174 -2.07 -12.29 1.81
N SER A 175 -2.91 -12.03 0.82
CA SER A 175 -3.60 -13.07 0.06
C SER A 175 -3.90 -12.60 -1.35
N ASP A 176 -3.82 -13.50 -2.33
CA ASP A 176 -4.24 -13.18 -3.71
C ASP A 176 -5.72 -12.79 -3.75
N GLN A 177 -6.52 -13.29 -2.80
CA GLN A 177 -7.92 -12.91 -2.62
C GLN A 177 -8.11 -11.47 -2.11
N SER A 178 -7.06 -10.82 -1.59
CA SER A 178 -7.11 -9.39 -1.23
C SER A 178 -7.05 -8.45 -2.44
N MET A 179 -6.57 -8.91 -3.58
CA MET A 179 -6.46 -8.08 -4.78
C MET A 179 -7.84 -7.60 -5.23
N PHE A 180 -7.89 -6.38 -5.78
CA PHE A 180 -9.09 -5.88 -6.44
C PHE A 180 -9.37 -6.67 -7.73
N ASP A 181 -10.66 -6.89 -8.00
CA ASP A 181 -11.12 -7.48 -9.26
C ASP A 181 -11.12 -6.43 -10.39
N ILE A 182 -11.33 -5.16 -10.00
CA ILE A 182 -11.39 -4.02 -10.89
C ILE A 182 -10.65 -2.86 -10.25
N VAL A 183 -9.90 -2.11 -11.05
CA VAL A 183 -9.32 -0.83 -10.64
C VAL A 183 -9.71 0.23 -11.66
N MET A 184 -10.20 1.37 -11.18
CA MET A 184 -10.47 2.55 -12.01
C MET A 184 -9.49 3.66 -11.63
N MET A 185 -8.66 4.04 -12.57
CA MET A 185 -7.56 4.99 -12.40
C MET A 185 -7.85 6.24 -13.21
N ASP A 186 -8.25 7.31 -12.52
CA ASP A 186 -8.53 8.62 -13.12
C ASP A 186 -7.48 9.64 -12.66
N PRO A 187 -6.55 10.05 -13.51
CA PRO A 187 -5.52 11.04 -13.15
C PRO A 187 -6.07 12.39 -12.69
N ASP A 188 -7.29 12.78 -13.06
CA ASP A 188 -7.93 14.02 -12.59
C ASP A 188 -8.14 14.01 -11.08
N LEU A 189 -8.26 12.84 -10.45
CA LEU A 189 -8.39 12.70 -8.99
C LEU A 189 -7.12 13.11 -8.23
N LEU A 190 -5.97 13.21 -8.90
CA LEU A 190 -4.70 13.67 -8.32
C LEU A 190 -4.48 15.19 -8.42
N ASP A 191 -5.27 15.92 -9.18
CA ASP A 191 -5.00 17.34 -9.49
C ASP A 191 -4.98 18.22 -8.24
N ASN A 192 -5.80 17.90 -7.23
CA ASN A 192 -5.92 18.68 -5.99
C ASN A 192 -5.10 18.09 -4.81
N VAL A 193 -4.25 17.11 -5.05
CA VAL A 193 -3.38 16.55 -4.01
C VAL A 193 -2.24 17.53 -3.73
N PRO A 194 -2.02 17.94 -2.45
CA PRO A 194 -0.91 18.82 -2.11
C PRO A 194 0.44 18.24 -2.54
N GLU A 195 1.33 19.08 -3.08
CA GLU A 195 2.61 18.65 -3.67
C GLU A 195 3.48 17.83 -2.69
N GLY A 196 3.56 18.25 -1.40
CA GLY A 196 4.29 17.47 -0.40
C GLY A 196 3.68 16.09 -0.15
N GLN A 197 2.34 15.98 -0.14
CA GLN A 197 1.67 14.68 -0.03
C GLN A 197 1.92 13.83 -1.27
N LYS A 198 1.81 14.43 -2.46
CA LYS A 198 2.10 13.78 -3.74
C LYS A 198 3.53 13.26 -3.79
N PHE A 199 4.50 14.04 -3.29
CA PHE A 199 5.88 13.61 -3.20
C PHE A 199 6.05 12.39 -2.29
N PHE A 200 5.59 12.46 -1.03
CA PHE A 200 5.79 11.35 -0.09
C PHE A 200 5.08 10.07 -0.52
N THR A 201 3.89 10.17 -1.08
CA THR A 201 3.21 8.98 -1.62
C THR A 201 3.91 8.48 -2.89
N GLY A 202 4.35 9.38 -3.78
CA GLY A 202 5.09 9.01 -4.96
C GLY A 202 6.45 8.36 -4.68
N MET A 203 7.12 8.78 -3.61
CA MET A 203 8.35 8.10 -3.17
C MET A 203 8.08 6.69 -2.66
N ASP A 204 6.91 6.42 -2.11
CA ASP A 204 6.52 5.06 -1.72
C ASP A 204 6.52 4.11 -2.93
N CYS A 205 5.92 4.52 -4.05
CA CYS A 205 5.96 3.69 -5.26
C CYS A 205 7.35 3.60 -5.91
N PHE A 206 8.16 4.65 -5.83
CA PHE A 206 9.57 4.60 -6.26
C PHE A 206 10.34 3.57 -5.44
N ILE A 207 10.19 3.60 -4.11
CA ILE A 207 10.85 2.66 -3.19
C ILE A 207 10.34 1.23 -3.41
N HIS A 208 9.05 1.02 -3.64
CA HIS A 208 8.51 -0.29 -4.03
C HIS A 208 9.21 -0.86 -5.26
N GLY A 209 9.37 -0.04 -6.31
CA GLY A 209 10.10 -0.44 -7.51
C GLY A 209 11.55 -0.78 -7.21
N VAL A 210 12.24 0.05 -6.42
CA VAL A 210 13.64 -0.17 -6.03
C VAL A 210 13.79 -1.47 -5.23
N GLU A 211 13.03 -1.65 -4.16
CA GLU A 211 13.11 -2.83 -3.32
C GLU A 211 12.74 -4.12 -4.07
N ALA A 212 11.70 -4.05 -4.90
CA ALA A 212 11.34 -5.18 -5.74
C ALA A 212 12.46 -5.54 -6.72
N SER A 213 13.11 -4.55 -7.37
CA SER A 213 14.13 -4.80 -8.39
C SER A 213 15.43 -5.35 -7.82
N GLU A 214 15.79 -4.98 -6.59
CA GLU A 214 17.00 -5.43 -5.92
C GLU A 214 16.77 -6.73 -5.09
N GLY A 215 15.52 -7.14 -4.90
CA GLY A 215 15.16 -8.34 -4.15
C GLY A 215 15.33 -9.64 -4.96
N SER A 216 15.61 -10.75 -4.27
CA SER A 216 15.84 -12.07 -4.87
C SER A 216 14.54 -12.79 -5.30
N TYR A 217 13.37 -12.36 -4.78
CA TYR A 217 12.08 -13.03 -5.06
C TYR A 217 11.38 -12.52 -6.30
N ILE A 218 12.02 -11.65 -7.07
CA ILE A 218 11.42 -11.05 -8.25
C ILE A 218 11.36 -12.03 -9.43
N ASN A 219 10.28 -11.96 -10.18
CA ASN A 219 10.16 -12.62 -11.48
C ASN A 219 10.29 -11.61 -12.63
N THR A 220 10.36 -12.09 -13.87
CA THR A 220 10.54 -11.24 -15.07
C THR A 220 9.43 -10.20 -15.23
N PHE A 221 8.17 -10.51 -14.88
CA PHE A 221 7.06 -9.57 -14.93
C PHE A 221 7.18 -8.49 -13.84
N GLY A 222 7.46 -8.91 -12.60
CA GLY A 222 7.74 -7.99 -11.50
C GLY A 222 8.89 -7.05 -11.81
N SER A 223 9.96 -7.54 -12.45
CA SER A 223 11.10 -6.75 -12.89
C SER A 223 10.71 -5.69 -13.92
N ALA A 224 9.87 -6.03 -14.90
CA ALA A 224 9.37 -5.07 -15.88
C ALA A 224 8.52 -3.98 -15.21
N TYR A 225 7.65 -4.35 -14.28
CA TYR A 225 6.83 -3.41 -13.49
C TYR A 225 7.69 -2.51 -12.62
N ALA A 226 8.65 -3.06 -11.88
CA ALA A 226 9.57 -2.30 -11.04
C ALA A 226 10.35 -1.25 -11.83
N LYS A 227 10.97 -1.67 -12.95
CA LYS A 227 11.73 -0.78 -13.84
C LYS A 227 10.86 0.38 -14.34
N GLN A 228 9.67 0.09 -14.83
CA GLN A 228 8.78 1.13 -15.36
C GLN A 228 8.26 2.07 -14.26
N SER A 229 7.96 1.55 -13.06
CA SER A 229 7.57 2.37 -11.91
C SER A 229 8.67 3.36 -11.53
N ILE A 230 9.93 2.88 -11.41
CA ILE A 230 11.10 3.72 -11.10
C ILE A 230 11.27 4.81 -12.17
N GLU A 231 11.17 4.45 -13.45
CA GLU A 231 11.33 5.39 -14.57
C GLU A 231 10.28 6.50 -14.55
N LEU A 232 9.00 6.15 -14.39
CA LEU A 232 7.90 7.11 -14.33
C LEU A 232 7.98 8.02 -13.10
N CYS A 233 8.28 7.48 -11.92
CA CYS A 233 8.51 8.29 -10.72
C CYS A 233 9.71 9.24 -10.92
N THR A 234 10.79 8.74 -11.51
CA THR A 234 11.97 9.56 -11.82
C THR A 234 11.60 10.71 -12.76
N LYS A 235 10.87 10.42 -13.82
CA LYS A 235 10.39 11.44 -14.79
C LYS A 235 9.58 12.54 -14.09
N VAL A 236 8.69 12.17 -13.15
CA VAL A 236 7.85 13.14 -12.41
C VAL A 236 8.70 13.97 -11.45
N PHE A 237 9.45 13.34 -10.56
CA PHE A 237 10.11 14.03 -9.44
C PHE A 237 11.47 14.64 -9.79
N MET A 238 12.07 14.24 -10.92
CA MET A 238 13.21 14.94 -11.52
C MET A 238 12.77 16.11 -12.43
N LYS A 239 11.46 16.43 -12.46
CA LYS A 239 10.89 17.52 -13.29
C LYS A 239 11.20 17.38 -14.79
N GLN A 240 11.18 16.17 -15.31
CA GLN A 240 11.46 15.82 -16.71
C GLN A 240 10.19 15.69 -17.56
N GLY A 241 9.18 16.51 -17.29
CA GLY A 241 7.92 16.52 -18.02
C GLY A 241 6.94 15.41 -17.62
N GLY A 242 7.13 14.81 -16.43
CA GLY A 242 6.19 13.83 -15.89
C GLY A 242 4.87 14.45 -15.45
N THR A 243 3.79 13.67 -15.52
CA THR A 243 2.40 14.08 -15.29
C THR A 243 1.75 13.25 -14.18
N ASN A 244 0.52 13.62 -13.78
CA ASN A 244 -0.31 12.81 -12.88
C ASN A 244 -0.66 11.45 -13.51
N ASP A 245 -0.78 11.37 -14.82
CA ASP A 245 -0.98 10.11 -15.55
C ASP A 245 0.21 9.16 -15.32
N ASP A 246 1.44 9.69 -15.50
CA ASP A 246 2.67 8.95 -15.26
C ASP A 246 2.74 8.47 -13.79
N LEU A 247 2.40 9.34 -12.83
CA LEU A 247 2.47 9.03 -11.40
C LEU A 247 1.44 7.97 -10.98
N MET A 248 0.23 8.02 -11.54
CA MET A 248 -0.81 7.04 -11.27
C MET A 248 -0.44 5.65 -11.81
N VAL A 249 0.11 5.61 -13.03
CA VAL A 249 0.62 4.36 -13.61
C VAL A 249 1.82 3.85 -12.81
N ALA A 250 2.73 4.73 -12.37
CA ALA A 250 3.86 4.35 -11.52
C ALA A 250 3.41 3.68 -10.23
N SER A 251 2.39 4.24 -9.55
CA SER A 251 1.82 3.66 -8.32
C SER A 251 1.29 2.25 -8.55
N PHE A 252 0.47 2.07 -9.58
CA PHE A 252 -0.07 0.76 -9.95
C PHE A 252 1.06 -0.26 -10.23
N LEU A 253 2.06 0.13 -11.02
CA LEU A 253 3.18 -0.74 -11.36
C LEU A 253 4.08 -1.03 -10.16
N GLY A 254 4.30 -0.06 -9.26
CA GLY A 254 5.01 -0.28 -7.99
C GLY A 254 4.32 -1.33 -7.12
N GLY A 255 3.00 -1.19 -6.93
CA GLY A 255 2.19 -2.20 -6.22
C GLY A 255 2.20 -3.57 -6.88
N ALA A 256 2.11 -3.61 -8.21
CA ALA A 256 2.20 -4.85 -8.98
C ALA A 256 3.60 -5.49 -8.88
N SER A 257 4.67 -4.69 -8.81
CA SER A 257 6.03 -5.20 -8.67
C SER A 257 6.23 -5.94 -7.35
N VAL A 258 5.86 -5.34 -6.21
CA VAL A 258 5.96 -6.00 -4.89
C VAL A 258 4.99 -7.16 -4.74
N THR A 259 3.86 -7.14 -5.45
CA THR A 259 2.93 -8.27 -5.50
C THR A 259 3.55 -9.50 -6.18
N ASN A 260 4.45 -9.28 -7.15
CA ASN A 260 5.17 -10.33 -7.88
C ASN A 260 6.62 -10.53 -7.39
N SER A 261 6.97 -9.91 -6.26
CA SER A 261 8.25 -10.05 -5.55
C SER A 261 8.01 -9.90 -4.04
N GLU A 262 8.76 -9.01 -3.40
CA GLU A 262 8.57 -8.56 -2.01
C GLU A 262 9.00 -7.09 -1.86
N ALA A 263 8.57 -6.45 -0.77
CA ALA A 263 9.22 -5.26 -0.24
C ALA A 263 10.62 -5.60 0.32
N GLY A 264 11.32 -4.64 0.88
CA GLY A 264 12.68 -4.86 1.37
C GLY A 264 12.99 -4.21 2.72
N VAL A 265 14.21 -3.71 2.87
CA VAL A 265 14.74 -3.15 4.13
C VAL A 265 14.00 -1.88 4.55
N VAL A 266 13.67 -1.01 3.58
CA VAL A 266 12.98 0.26 3.86
C VAL A 266 11.63 0.01 4.53
N HIS A 267 10.80 -0.83 3.91
CA HIS A 267 9.47 -1.15 4.45
C HIS A 267 9.56 -1.90 5.77
N ALA A 268 10.53 -2.81 5.92
CA ALA A 268 10.74 -3.51 7.17
C ALA A 268 11.02 -2.56 8.34
N MET A 269 11.85 -1.53 8.11
CA MET A 269 12.22 -0.56 9.17
C MET A 269 11.17 0.53 9.36
N SER A 270 10.54 1.03 8.30
CA SER A 270 9.60 2.15 8.35
C SER A 270 8.33 1.85 9.14
N TYR A 271 7.92 0.59 9.23
CA TYR A 271 6.76 0.19 10.03
C TYR A 271 6.96 0.47 11.52
N GLY A 272 8.18 0.27 12.04
CA GLY A 272 8.55 0.63 13.40
C GLY A 272 8.44 2.14 13.64
N ILE A 273 8.98 2.94 12.71
CA ILE A 273 8.91 4.41 12.74
C ILE A 273 7.45 4.89 12.70
N SER A 274 6.64 4.35 11.80
CA SER A 274 5.21 4.71 11.73
C SER A 274 4.46 4.37 13.01
N LEU A 275 4.73 3.20 13.59
CA LEU A 275 4.03 2.73 14.80
C LEU A 275 4.40 3.54 16.04
N VAL A 276 5.70 3.78 16.26
CA VAL A 276 6.23 4.39 17.49
C VAL A 276 6.18 5.91 17.43
N LEU A 277 6.54 6.50 16.28
CA LEU A 277 6.68 7.94 16.13
C LEU A 277 5.49 8.60 15.42
N GLY A 278 4.53 7.82 14.93
CA GLY A 278 3.32 8.32 14.29
C GLY A 278 3.51 8.94 12.91
N TYR A 279 4.67 8.80 12.28
CA TYR A 279 4.88 9.29 10.93
C TYR A 279 4.02 8.54 9.91
N ARG A 280 3.45 9.29 8.95
CA ARG A 280 2.73 8.68 7.83
C ARG A 280 3.66 7.81 7.00
N HIS A 281 3.14 6.72 6.46
CA HIS A 281 3.90 5.66 5.79
C HIS A 281 4.92 6.18 4.76
N GLY A 282 4.50 6.97 3.77
CA GLY A 282 5.41 7.49 2.74
C GLY A 282 6.53 8.38 3.30
N LEU A 283 6.24 9.19 4.35
CA LEU A 283 7.27 9.98 5.03
C LEU A 283 8.22 9.07 5.83
N ALA A 284 7.71 8.04 6.52
CA ALA A 284 8.53 7.08 7.23
C ALA A 284 9.46 6.32 6.28
N ASN A 285 8.96 5.93 5.10
CA ASN A 285 9.79 5.32 4.05
C ASN A 285 10.91 6.26 3.58
N CYS A 286 10.61 7.55 3.36
CA CYS A 286 11.64 8.53 2.98
C CYS A 286 12.70 8.73 4.06
N ILE A 287 12.31 8.76 5.35
CA ILE A 287 13.22 8.88 6.49
C ILE A 287 14.19 7.70 6.53
N VAL A 288 13.71 6.49 6.34
CA VAL A 288 14.54 5.29 6.30
C VAL A 288 15.39 5.26 5.05
N PHE A 289 14.81 5.50 3.88
CA PHE A 289 15.48 5.32 2.60
C PHE A 289 16.74 6.18 2.45
N ARG A 290 16.71 7.43 2.97
CA ARG A 290 17.86 8.33 2.95
C ARG A 290 19.12 7.76 3.64
N GLN A 291 18.95 6.79 4.56
CA GLN A 291 20.05 6.21 5.33
C GLN A 291 20.58 4.90 4.74
N LEU A 292 19.94 4.40 3.69
CA LEU A 292 20.19 3.06 3.16
C LEU A 292 21.01 3.07 1.85
N GLU A 293 21.91 4.05 1.68
CA GLU A 293 22.78 4.11 0.50
C GLU A 293 23.67 2.86 0.37
N GLU A 294 24.08 2.25 1.50
CA GLU A 294 24.80 0.97 1.51
C GLU A 294 24.03 -0.14 0.79
N PHE A 295 22.69 -0.16 0.94
CA PHE A 295 21.82 -1.18 0.36
C PHE A 295 21.32 -0.80 -1.03
N TYR A 296 21.15 0.51 -1.29
CA TYR A 296 20.59 1.02 -2.55
C TYR A 296 21.46 2.12 -3.17
N PRO A 297 22.77 1.84 -3.47
CA PRO A 297 23.75 2.86 -3.86
C PRO A 297 23.42 3.59 -5.16
N LYS A 298 22.62 2.98 -6.05
CA LYS A 298 22.22 3.61 -7.31
C LYS A 298 21.02 4.55 -7.14
N HIS A 299 20.17 4.30 -6.15
CA HIS A 299 18.84 4.91 -6.04
C HIS A 299 18.78 6.01 -4.97
N VAL A 300 19.52 5.88 -3.87
CA VAL A 300 19.55 6.89 -2.80
C VAL A 300 20.10 8.24 -3.30
N PRO A 301 21.18 8.33 -4.10
CA PRO A 301 21.61 9.60 -4.67
C PRO A 301 20.55 10.25 -5.59
N VAL A 302 19.80 9.45 -6.34
CA VAL A 302 18.69 9.94 -7.17
C VAL A 302 17.56 10.50 -6.30
N PHE A 303 17.25 9.82 -5.21
CA PHE A 303 16.25 10.27 -4.25
C PHE A 303 16.63 11.62 -3.60
N PHE A 304 17.89 11.82 -3.20
CA PHE A 304 18.35 13.12 -2.70
C PHE A 304 18.14 14.24 -3.72
N LYS A 305 18.43 13.97 -5.00
CA LYS A 305 18.17 14.93 -6.06
C LYS A 305 16.69 15.25 -6.23
N MET A 306 15.82 14.26 -6.08
CA MET A 306 14.37 14.46 -6.11
C MET A 306 13.92 15.34 -4.93
N LEU A 307 14.44 15.11 -3.71
CA LEU A 307 14.15 15.96 -2.55
C LEU A 307 14.52 17.43 -2.84
N GLU A 308 15.73 17.67 -3.35
CA GLU A 308 16.23 19.01 -3.71
C GLU A 308 15.30 19.69 -4.74
N LEU A 309 15.03 19.04 -5.87
CA LEU A 309 14.25 19.59 -6.97
C LEU A 309 12.77 19.89 -6.58
N ASN A 310 12.25 19.18 -5.58
CA ASN A 310 10.88 19.39 -5.10
C ASN A 310 10.81 20.23 -3.81
N ASN A 311 11.93 20.80 -3.34
CA ASN A 311 12.03 21.58 -2.11
C ASN A 311 11.47 20.84 -0.88
N ILE A 312 11.68 19.53 -0.79
CA ILE A 312 11.24 18.70 0.30
C ILE A 312 12.34 18.56 1.33
N LYS A 313 12.01 18.90 2.57
CA LYS A 313 12.87 18.67 3.72
C LYS A 313 12.34 17.51 4.56
N LEU A 314 13.18 16.54 4.82
CA LEU A 314 12.85 15.46 5.76
C LEU A 314 13.15 15.92 7.19
N PRO A 315 12.39 15.43 8.18
CA PRO A 315 12.69 15.73 9.58
C PRO A 315 14.07 15.15 9.98
N ASP A 316 14.82 15.93 10.75
CA ASP A 316 16.09 15.53 11.35
C ASP A 316 15.90 15.16 12.82
N GLY A 317 16.83 14.41 13.38
CA GLY A 317 16.78 14.04 14.78
C GLY A 317 15.60 13.14 15.16
N VAL A 318 15.13 12.34 14.22
CA VAL A 318 13.90 11.53 14.37
C VAL A 318 13.99 10.56 15.55
N THR A 319 15.16 9.98 15.79
CA THR A 319 15.40 9.01 16.86
C THR A 319 15.98 9.61 18.15
N LYS A 320 16.33 10.89 18.16
CA LYS A 320 16.91 11.55 19.36
C LYS A 320 16.08 11.47 20.63
N LYS A 321 14.77 11.33 20.49
CA LYS A 321 13.82 11.25 21.62
C LYS A 321 13.30 9.84 21.87
N VAL A 322 13.75 8.86 21.07
CA VAL A 322 13.33 7.46 21.20
C VAL A 322 14.05 6.85 22.40
N ASN A 323 13.30 6.31 23.34
CA ASN A 323 13.86 5.59 24.47
C ASN A 323 14.18 4.13 24.09
N LYS A 324 14.81 3.37 25.04
CA LYS A 324 15.23 1.99 24.78
C LYS A 324 14.05 1.05 24.51
N GLU A 325 12.95 1.23 25.19
CA GLU A 325 11.74 0.42 25.04
C GLU A 325 11.11 0.66 23.66
N GLU A 326 11.01 1.90 23.24
CA GLU A 326 10.53 2.30 21.91
C GLU A 326 11.43 1.76 20.81
N MET A 327 12.76 1.85 20.96
CA MET A 327 13.72 1.29 20.01
C MET A 327 13.57 -0.24 19.91
N ALA A 328 13.37 -0.93 21.03
CA ALA A 328 13.12 -2.38 21.04
C ALA A 328 11.83 -2.74 20.29
N VAL A 329 10.77 -1.91 20.40
CA VAL A 329 9.54 -2.09 19.62
C VAL A 329 9.81 -1.91 18.13
N MET A 330 10.54 -0.88 17.72
CA MET A 330 10.90 -0.63 16.31
C MET A 330 11.70 -1.79 15.73
N THR A 331 12.72 -2.26 16.44
CA THR A 331 13.55 -3.41 16.03
C THR A 331 12.72 -4.69 15.91
N LYS A 332 11.85 -4.95 16.88
CA LYS A 332 10.95 -6.11 16.84
C LYS A 332 9.99 -6.06 15.64
N MET A 333 9.51 -4.87 15.28
CA MET A 333 8.67 -4.70 14.08
C MET A 333 9.46 -5.00 12.81
N THR A 334 10.70 -4.53 12.70
CA THR A 334 11.61 -4.84 11.59
C THR A 334 11.81 -6.35 11.45
N TYR A 335 12.10 -7.04 12.54
CA TYR A 335 12.37 -8.49 12.53
C TYR A 335 11.13 -9.36 12.23
N ARG A 336 9.91 -8.83 12.43
CA ARG A 336 8.68 -9.50 11.97
C ARG A 336 8.55 -9.57 10.45
N MET A 337 9.26 -8.70 9.75
CA MET A 337 9.27 -8.62 8.29
C MET A 337 10.33 -9.57 7.67
N ALA A 338 10.48 -10.79 8.24
CA ALA A 338 11.50 -11.75 7.85
C ALA A 338 11.51 -12.05 6.35
N ARG A 339 10.34 -12.23 5.73
CA ARG A 339 10.24 -12.56 4.30
C ARG A 339 10.73 -11.42 3.38
N PRO A 340 10.31 -10.15 3.56
CA PRO A 340 10.94 -9.01 2.89
C PRO A 340 12.45 -8.92 3.09
N LEU A 341 12.93 -9.12 4.33
CA LEU A 341 14.36 -9.07 4.64
C LEU A 341 15.12 -10.23 3.98
N THR A 342 14.55 -11.42 3.95
CA THR A 342 15.15 -12.55 3.20
C THR A 342 15.22 -12.25 1.71
N SER A 343 14.19 -11.65 1.13
CA SER A 343 14.21 -11.24 -0.28
C SER A 343 15.33 -10.23 -0.57
N ALA A 344 15.48 -9.23 0.30
CA ALA A 344 16.44 -8.15 0.12
C ALA A 344 17.88 -8.55 0.43
N LEU A 345 18.14 -9.33 1.49
CA LEU A 345 19.46 -9.56 2.08
C LEU A 345 19.88 -11.04 2.10
N GLY A 346 19.00 -11.96 1.67
CA GLY A 346 19.24 -13.41 1.73
C GLY A 346 18.86 -14.04 3.07
N GLU A 347 19.04 -15.35 3.18
CA GLU A 347 18.65 -16.13 4.37
C GLU A 347 19.39 -15.68 5.64
N ASN A 348 20.61 -15.20 5.50
CA ASN A 348 21.44 -14.74 6.62
C ASN A 348 21.24 -13.24 6.93
N TRP A 349 20.09 -12.66 6.61
CA TRP A 349 19.81 -11.24 6.80
C TRP A 349 20.00 -10.74 8.23
N LYS A 350 19.87 -11.62 9.25
CA LYS A 350 20.09 -11.27 10.65
C LYS A 350 21.54 -10.94 10.98
N ASP A 351 22.49 -11.51 10.23
CA ASP A 351 23.92 -11.23 10.39
C ASP A 351 24.29 -9.90 9.73
N ILE A 352 23.48 -9.46 8.75
CA ILE A 352 23.68 -8.21 8.01
C ILE A 352 22.96 -7.05 8.72
N LEU A 353 21.72 -7.26 9.14
CA LEU A 353 20.86 -6.27 9.80
C LEU A 353 20.64 -6.68 11.26
N THR A 354 21.69 -6.52 12.08
CA THR A 354 21.62 -6.82 13.53
C THR A 354 20.79 -5.76 14.28
N GLU A 355 20.39 -6.07 15.52
CA GLU A 355 19.68 -5.10 16.38
C GLU A 355 20.53 -3.84 16.62
N GLU A 356 21.83 -4.02 16.82
CA GLU A 356 22.78 -2.91 16.99
C GLU A 356 22.86 -2.07 15.72
N LYS A 357 22.91 -2.70 14.54
CA LYS A 357 22.94 -1.98 13.26
C LYS A 357 21.64 -1.20 13.01
N ILE A 358 20.48 -1.77 13.35
CA ILE A 358 19.19 -1.06 13.27
C ILE A 358 19.19 0.16 14.20
N ALA A 359 19.71 0.03 15.41
CA ALA A 359 19.82 1.13 16.36
C ALA A 359 20.89 2.17 15.96
N GLN A 360 21.92 1.75 15.25
CA GLN A 360 23.04 2.60 14.78
C GLN A 360 22.79 3.21 13.40
N LEU A 361 21.85 2.68 12.61
CA LEU A 361 21.39 3.37 11.42
C LEU A 361 20.88 4.72 11.89
N ASP A 362 21.82 5.66 11.88
CA ASP A 362 21.65 7.02 12.41
C ASP A 362 20.60 7.72 11.54
N LEU A 363 19.34 7.53 11.93
CA LEU A 363 18.20 8.18 11.28
C LEU A 363 18.28 9.72 11.44
N ASP A 364 19.38 10.20 12.02
CA ASP A 364 19.63 11.59 12.38
C ASP A 364 20.73 12.28 11.54
N LYS A 365 21.37 11.59 10.58
CA LYS A 365 22.36 12.26 9.73
C LYS A 365 21.72 13.40 8.96
N SER A 366 22.13 14.64 9.28
CA SER A 366 21.81 15.80 8.49
C SER A 366 22.58 15.80 7.17
N LEU A 367 22.02 16.43 6.13
CA LEU A 367 22.64 16.60 4.80
C LEU A 367 23.90 17.49 4.81
N ASP A 368 24.34 17.98 5.96
CA ASP A 368 25.44 18.94 6.13
C ASP A 368 26.75 18.28 6.64
N ALA A 369 27.06 17.08 6.14
CA ALA A 369 28.36 16.47 6.38
C ALA A 369 29.08 16.14 5.07
#